data_a0574686ccf4a2e6c55aaee01ce7ce5d
#
_entry.id   a0574686ccf4a2e6c55aaee01ce7ce5d
#
_cell.length_a   1.000
_cell.length_b   1.000
_cell.length_c   1.000
_cell.angle_alpha   90.00
_cell.angle_beta   90.00
_cell.angle_gamma   90.00
#
_symmetry.space_group_name_H-M   'P 1'
#
loop_
_entity.id
_entity.type
_entity.pdbx_description
1 polymer ?
#
loop_
_entity_poly.entity_id
_entity_poly.type
_entity_poly.pdbx_seq_one_letter_code
_entity_poly.pdbx_strand_id
1 'polypeptide(L)'
;SLASEFNWNNDEVKDFKKLLFKITGRDVVPEFTHEFVNRIAYMMKQKKYYDLEDKEMYDAEAIDVKYAKYFPNYTPLKWWKMHRDSRVCVDFTYKPNDESRFVKVNKKLMINVYEKNDLQPDHKVDTDVYYDLLKTVIPHDAERNHFLDWIAYQYQNPGRKIRSAIIMQSDEFQLGKGSLFDVHRDILGHGNTRKIELEEALDKGKGYLINA
;
A
#
# COMPACT_ATOMS: atom_id res chain seq x y z
N SER A 1 16.24 24.34 8.74
CA SER A 1 17.33 24.15 7.73
C SER A 1 18.51 25.05 8.09
N LEU A 2 19.75 24.68 7.73
CA LEU A 2 20.94 25.51 7.97
C LEU A 2 20.77 26.94 7.41
N ALA A 3 20.05 27.11 6.31
CA ALA A 3 19.75 28.40 5.72
C ALA A 3 18.91 29.31 6.64
N SER A 4 17.98 28.75 7.41
CA SER A 4 17.16 29.50 8.36
C SER A 4 17.89 29.89 9.65
N GLU A 5 18.88 29.09 10.07
CA GLU A 5 19.71 29.40 11.25
C GLU A 5 20.73 30.50 10.98
N PHE A 6 21.27 30.60 9.75
CA PHE A 6 22.30 31.57 9.38
C PHE A 6 21.79 32.74 8.53
N ASN A 7 20.49 32.81 8.26
CA ASN A 7 19.87 33.90 7.48
C ASN A 7 20.47 34.07 6.07
N TRP A 8 20.96 32.99 5.46
CA TRP A 8 21.59 33.00 4.14
C TRP A 8 20.56 33.11 3.02
N ASN A 9 20.87 33.89 2.01
CA ASN A 9 20.11 33.91 0.78
C ASN A 9 20.41 32.68 -0.11
N ASN A 10 19.62 32.45 -1.15
CA ASN A 10 19.72 31.27 -2.02
C ASN A 10 21.08 31.15 -2.73
N ASP A 11 21.74 32.26 -3.05
CA ASP A 11 23.04 32.28 -3.74
C ASP A 11 24.16 31.92 -2.74
N GLU A 12 24.12 32.45 -1.54
CA GLU A 12 25.06 32.09 -0.47
C GLU A 12 24.99 30.61 -0.09
N VAL A 13 23.79 30.05 -0.01
CA VAL A 13 23.56 28.60 0.20
C VAL A 13 24.16 27.79 -0.96
N LYS A 14 24.03 28.26 -2.19
CA LYS A 14 24.56 27.60 -3.39
C LYS A 14 26.07 27.61 -3.45
N ASP A 15 26.68 28.73 -3.09
CA ASP A 15 28.13 28.84 -3.03
C ASP A 15 28.76 28.09 -1.88
N PHE A 16 28.10 28.05 -0.72
CA PHE A 16 28.50 27.22 0.40
C PHE A 16 28.44 25.72 0.06
N LYS A 17 27.41 25.28 -0.64
CA LYS A 17 27.30 23.89 -1.13
C LYS A 17 28.43 23.54 -2.10
N LYS A 18 28.78 24.44 -3.02
CA LYS A 18 29.93 24.27 -3.93
C LYS A 18 31.25 24.19 -3.16
N LEU A 19 31.41 25.02 -2.15
CA LEU A 19 32.61 25.01 -1.30
C LEU A 19 32.72 23.71 -0.52
N LEU A 20 31.64 23.24 0.10
CA LEU A 20 31.58 21.95 0.81
C LEU A 20 31.93 20.78 -0.12
N PHE A 21 31.38 20.76 -1.33
CA PHE A 21 31.74 19.75 -2.32
C PHE A 21 33.23 19.79 -2.66
N LYS A 22 33.78 20.98 -2.84
CA LYS A 22 35.20 21.15 -3.14
C LYS A 22 36.14 20.68 -2.02
N ILE A 23 35.69 20.82 -0.76
CA ILE A 23 36.46 20.43 0.43
C ILE A 23 36.29 18.96 0.78
N THR A 24 35.06 18.43 0.69
CA THR A 24 34.73 17.11 1.19
C THR A 24 34.62 16.05 0.08
N GLY A 25 34.54 16.47 -1.19
CA GLY A 25 34.22 15.59 -2.31
C GLY A 25 32.80 14.99 -2.25
N ARG A 26 31.98 15.50 -1.34
CA ARG A 26 30.58 15.01 -1.14
C ARG A 26 29.60 16.11 -1.52
N ASP A 27 28.65 15.77 -2.39
CA ASP A 27 27.50 16.63 -2.62
C ASP A 27 26.71 16.83 -1.33
N VAL A 28 26.31 18.08 -1.08
CA VAL A 28 25.31 18.37 -0.05
C VAL A 28 23.97 17.85 -0.58
N VAL A 29 23.62 16.68 -0.13
CA VAL A 29 22.41 15.99 -0.57
C VAL A 29 21.20 16.76 -0.02
N PRO A 30 20.26 17.22 -0.86
CA PRO A 30 19.03 17.85 -0.38
C PRO A 30 18.29 16.91 0.58
N GLU A 31 17.62 17.44 1.59
CA GLU A 31 16.89 16.69 2.62
C GLU A 31 15.90 15.69 2.02
N PHE A 32 15.26 16.04 0.90
CA PHE A 32 14.34 15.19 0.15
C PHE A 32 14.98 13.92 -0.44
N THR A 33 16.29 13.86 -0.61
CA THR A 33 16.92 12.68 -1.25
C THR A 33 16.87 11.42 -0.38
N HIS A 34 16.91 11.56 0.94
CA HIS A 34 16.70 10.44 1.87
C HIS A 34 15.25 9.95 1.83
N GLU A 35 14.30 10.87 1.75
CA GLU A 35 12.88 10.56 1.58
C GLU A 35 12.65 9.81 0.26
N PHE A 36 13.20 10.31 -0.84
CA PHE A 36 13.08 9.69 -2.16
C PHE A 36 13.59 8.24 -2.18
N VAL A 37 14.76 7.96 -1.57
CA VAL A 37 15.29 6.58 -1.51
C VAL A 37 14.37 5.66 -0.72
N ASN A 38 13.79 6.15 0.36
CA ASN A 38 12.87 5.37 1.19
C ASN A 38 11.49 5.19 0.53
N ARG A 39 11.14 6.09 -0.38
CA ARG A 39 9.86 6.12 -1.08
C ARG A 39 9.84 5.23 -2.33
N ILE A 40 10.96 5.11 -3.05
CA ILE A 40 11.02 4.38 -4.30
C ILE A 40 11.66 3.00 -4.14
N ALA A 41 11.02 1.97 -4.69
CA ALA A 41 11.57 0.62 -4.79
C ALA A 41 11.51 0.11 -6.24
N TYR A 42 12.56 -0.57 -6.70
CA TYR A 42 12.55 -1.22 -8.00
C TYR A 42 11.94 -2.62 -7.89
N MET A 43 10.96 -2.93 -8.72
CA MET A 43 10.23 -4.20 -8.77
C MET A 43 10.76 -5.07 -9.91
N MET A 44 11.48 -6.15 -9.56
CA MET A 44 12.18 -6.99 -10.55
C MET A 44 11.24 -7.70 -11.51
N LYS A 45 10.13 -8.25 -11.04
CA LYS A 45 9.19 -8.98 -11.91
C LYS A 45 8.50 -8.06 -12.91
N GLN A 46 8.09 -6.89 -12.46
CA GLN A 46 7.36 -5.92 -13.26
C GLN A 46 8.31 -5.05 -14.11
N LYS A 47 9.62 -5.03 -13.76
CA LYS A 47 10.64 -4.16 -14.36
C LYS A 47 10.29 -2.66 -14.28
N LYS A 48 9.60 -2.27 -13.20
CA LYS A 48 9.10 -0.91 -12.94
C LYS A 48 9.54 -0.42 -11.57
N TYR A 49 9.35 0.85 -11.32
CA TYR A 49 9.56 1.47 -10.02
C TYR A 49 8.22 1.61 -9.30
N TYR A 50 8.17 1.23 -8.05
CA TYR A 50 7.00 1.37 -7.19
C TYR A 50 7.19 2.55 -6.26
N ASP A 51 6.27 3.49 -6.29
CA ASP A 51 6.19 4.59 -5.34
C ASP A 51 5.34 4.13 -4.14
N LEU A 52 5.96 4.04 -2.99
CA LEU A 52 5.35 3.51 -1.77
C LEU A 52 4.27 4.42 -1.19
N GLU A 53 4.32 5.72 -1.48
CA GLU A 53 3.34 6.68 -1.00
C GLU A 53 2.12 6.73 -1.92
N ASP A 54 2.34 6.85 -3.24
CA ASP A 54 1.24 6.82 -4.21
C ASP A 54 0.63 5.42 -4.35
N LYS A 55 1.38 4.37 -3.96
CA LYS A 55 1.03 2.96 -4.18
C LYS A 55 0.85 2.61 -5.66
N GLU A 56 1.66 3.21 -6.52
CA GLU A 56 1.57 3.06 -7.97
C GLU A 56 2.90 2.64 -8.60
N MET A 57 2.78 2.01 -9.77
CA MET A 57 3.92 1.57 -10.58
C MET A 57 4.22 2.57 -11.69
N TYR A 58 5.48 2.96 -11.78
CA TYR A 58 5.96 3.92 -12.78
C TYR A 58 7.10 3.33 -13.63
N ASP A 59 7.15 3.73 -14.88
CA ASP A 59 8.32 3.54 -15.72
C ASP A 59 9.45 4.50 -15.29
N ALA A 60 10.69 4.18 -15.66
CA ALA A 60 11.86 4.97 -15.25
C ALA A 60 11.75 6.45 -15.64
N GLU A 61 11.29 6.71 -16.86
CA GLU A 61 11.11 8.07 -17.36
C GLU A 61 10.08 8.85 -16.54
N ALA A 62 8.96 8.23 -16.17
CA ALA A 62 7.92 8.86 -15.37
C ALA A 62 8.42 9.24 -13.96
N ILE A 63 9.24 8.39 -13.32
CA ILE A 63 9.88 8.73 -12.03
C ILE A 63 10.85 9.90 -12.20
N ASP A 64 11.69 9.90 -13.24
CA ASP A 64 12.64 10.99 -13.48
C ASP A 64 11.92 12.32 -13.70
N VAL A 65 10.83 12.35 -14.48
CA VAL A 65 10.01 13.55 -14.70
C VAL A 65 9.31 14.01 -13.40
N LYS A 66 8.66 13.09 -12.69
CA LYS A 66 7.91 13.37 -11.45
C LYS A 66 8.75 14.04 -10.38
N TYR A 67 9.99 13.60 -10.24
CA TYR A 67 10.89 14.04 -9.18
C TYR A 67 11.98 15.01 -9.64
N ALA A 68 12.04 15.37 -10.94
CA ALA A 68 13.08 16.24 -11.53
C ALA A 68 13.32 17.53 -10.75
N LYS A 69 12.25 18.17 -10.25
CA LYS A 69 12.35 19.46 -9.52
C LYS A 69 13.17 19.39 -8.22
N TYR A 70 13.30 18.19 -7.63
CA TYR A 70 14.06 17.98 -6.40
C TYR A 70 15.54 17.62 -6.64
N PHE A 71 15.92 17.37 -7.92
CA PHE A 71 17.25 16.92 -8.32
C PHE A 71 17.86 17.84 -9.40
N PRO A 72 18.26 19.07 -9.05
CA PRO A 72 18.69 20.05 -10.06
C PRO A 72 19.96 19.66 -10.83
N ASN A 73 20.78 18.74 -10.29
CA ASN A 73 22.06 18.37 -10.89
C ASN A 73 22.11 16.92 -11.40
N TYR A 74 21.07 16.13 -11.16
CA TYR A 74 21.04 14.71 -11.51
C TYR A 74 19.64 14.31 -11.96
N THR A 75 19.55 13.24 -12.75
CA THR A 75 18.25 12.54 -12.87
C THR A 75 17.97 11.78 -11.57
N PRO A 76 16.74 11.82 -11.04
CA PRO A 76 16.36 11.16 -9.79
C PRO A 76 16.80 9.71 -9.72
N LEU A 77 16.54 8.93 -10.76
CA LEU A 77 16.90 7.50 -10.79
C LEU A 77 18.39 7.24 -10.94
N LYS A 78 19.15 8.13 -11.58
CA LYS A 78 20.61 8.00 -11.60
C LYS A 78 21.16 8.12 -10.19
N TRP A 79 20.67 9.09 -9.43
CA TRP A 79 21.05 9.27 -8.03
C TRP A 79 20.58 8.08 -7.18
N TRP A 80 19.32 7.63 -7.31
CA TRP A 80 18.76 6.49 -6.61
C TRP A 80 19.60 5.22 -6.83
N LYS A 81 19.99 4.91 -8.08
CA LYS A 81 20.81 3.72 -8.42
C LYS A 81 22.19 3.71 -7.74
N MET A 82 22.73 4.87 -7.42
CA MET A 82 24.03 5.02 -6.77
C MET A 82 23.93 4.98 -5.23
N HIS A 83 22.73 5.12 -4.69
CA HIS A 83 22.54 5.17 -3.24
C HIS A 83 22.52 3.76 -2.63
N ARG A 84 23.28 3.57 -1.54
CA ARG A 84 23.42 2.24 -0.88
C ARG A 84 22.12 1.67 -0.32
N ASP A 85 21.17 2.54 0.06
CA ASP A 85 19.91 2.16 0.69
C ASP A 85 18.79 1.97 -0.35
N SER A 86 19.11 2.04 -1.66
CA SER A 86 18.16 1.76 -2.73
C SER A 86 17.64 0.34 -2.67
N ARG A 87 16.33 0.18 -2.75
CA ARG A 87 15.67 -1.09 -2.51
C ARG A 87 15.23 -1.75 -3.80
N VAL A 88 15.75 -2.95 -4.02
CA VAL A 88 15.34 -3.82 -5.14
C VAL A 88 14.51 -4.96 -4.58
N CYS A 89 13.23 -4.95 -4.89
CA CYS A 89 12.27 -5.95 -4.45
C CYS A 89 11.91 -6.90 -5.60
N VAL A 90 11.65 -8.16 -5.27
CA VAL A 90 11.29 -9.14 -6.28
C VAL A 90 9.83 -9.02 -6.68
N ASP A 91 8.95 -8.85 -5.69
CA ASP A 91 7.50 -8.85 -5.86
C ASP A 91 6.81 -8.28 -4.62
N PHE A 92 5.49 -8.25 -4.65
CA PHE A 92 4.64 -7.99 -3.51
C PHE A 92 4.39 -9.26 -2.70
N THR A 93 4.05 -9.08 -1.42
CA THR A 93 3.58 -10.14 -0.52
C THR A 93 2.59 -9.56 0.46
N TYR A 94 1.73 -10.41 1.02
CA TYR A 94 0.79 -10.05 2.07
C TYR A 94 1.15 -10.80 3.35
N LYS A 95 1.62 -10.07 4.37
CA LYS A 95 2.02 -10.62 5.68
C LYS A 95 1.41 -9.79 6.80
N PRO A 96 0.20 -10.11 7.25
CA PRO A 96 -0.50 -9.32 8.26
C PRO A 96 0.14 -9.37 9.66
N ASN A 97 1.00 -10.35 9.93
CA ASN A 97 1.71 -10.45 11.21
C ASN A 97 3.06 -9.71 11.24
N ASP A 98 3.39 -8.98 10.18
CA ASP A 98 4.62 -8.22 10.05
C ASP A 98 4.28 -6.81 9.57
N GLU A 99 4.42 -5.83 10.44
CA GLU A 99 4.11 -4.42 10.14
C GLU A 99 5.20 -3.77 9.26
N SER A 100 6.31 -4.49 9.01
CA SER A 100 7.39 -3.97 8.18
C SER A 100 6.97 -3.87 6.73
N ARG A 101 7.17 -2.71 6.10
CA ARG A 101 6.89 -2.51 4.68
C ARG A 101 7.76 -3.39 3.78
N PHE A 102 8.96 -3.72 4.19
CA PHE A 102 9.90 -4.57 3.46
C PHE A 102 10.18 -5.84 4.23
N VAL A 103 9.85 -6.98 3.67
CA VAL A 103 9.98 -8.28 4.32
C VAL A 103 10.79 -9.26 3.45
N LYS A 104 11.52 -10.15 4.10
CA LYS A 104 12.25 -11.22 3.40
C LYS A 104 11.40 -12.47 3.34
N VAL A 105 11.10 -12.95 2.14
CA VAL A 105 10.43 -14.22 1.89
C VAL A 105 11.36 -15.09 1.07
N ASN A 106 11.74 -16.25 1.58
CA ASN A 106 12.69 -17.15 0.91
C ASN A 106 13.99 -16.44 0.46
N LYS A 107 14.57 -15.63 1.35
CA LYS A 107 15.77 -14.81 1.11
C LYS A 107 15.60 -13.69 0.07
N LYS A 108 14.41 -13.46 -0.47
CA LYS A 108 14.11 -12.39 -1.43
C LYS A 108 13.42 -11.24 -0.71
N LEU A 109 13.84 -10.01 -0.99
CA LEU A 109 13.18 -8.81 -0.48
C LEU A 109 11.87 -8.60 -1.24
N MET A 110 10.79 -8.39 -0.52
CA MET A 110 9.45 -8.17 -1.06
C MET A 110 8.81 -6.97 -0.38
N ILE A 111 7.87 -6.32 -1.06
CA ILE A 111 7.04 -5.27 -0.46
C ILE A 111 5.84 -5.95 0.19
N ASN A 112 5.65 -5.70 1.48
CA ASN A 112 4.46 -6.11 2.19
C ASN A 112 3.33 -5.11 1.91
N VAL A 113 2.26 -5.58 1.28
CA VAL A 113 1.08 -4.76 0.97
C VAL A 113 0.06 -4.71 2.11
N TYR A 114 0.30 -5.46 3.18
CA TYR A 114 -0.56 -5.38 4.36
C TYR A 114 -0.54 -3.97 4.97
N GLU A 115 -1.72 -3.46 5.29
CA GLU A 115 -1.91 -2.21 6.02
C GLU A 115 -2.62 -2.51 7.34
N LYS A 116 -1.97 -2.09 8.45
CA LYS A 116 -2.59 -2.23 9.75
C LYS A 116 -3.84 -1.38 9.83
N ASN A 117 -4.92 -1.99 10.31
CA ASN A 117 -6.12 -1.26 10.66
C ASN A 117 -6.05 -0.91 12.17
N ASP A 118 -6.20 0.35 12.49
CA ASP A 118 -6.13 0.86 13.87
C ASP A 118 -7.49 0.80 14.58
N LEU A 119 -8.53 0.23 13.96
CA LEU A 119 -9.82 0.04 14.61
C LEU A 119 -9.66 -0.84 15.85
N GLN A 120 -10.19 -0.36 16.96
CA GLN A 120 -10.22 -1.09 18.21
C GLN A 120 -11.65 -1.57 18.49
N PRO A 121 -11.82 -2.82 18.95
CA PRO A 121 -13.14 -3.32 19.36
C PRO A 121 -13.70 -2.44 20.50
N ASP A 122 -14.94 -1.99 20.35
CA ASP A 122 -15.69 -1.39 21.43
C ASP A 122 -16.90 -2.25 21.79
N HIS A 123 -16.85 -2.92 22.94
CA HIS A 123 -17.91 -3.80 23.42
C HIS A 123 -19.18 -3.06 23.87
N LYS A 124 -19.18 -1.73 23.85
CA LYS A 124 -20.34 -0.90 24.22
C LYS A 124 -21.19 -0.51 23.02
N VAL A 125 -20.70 -0.77 21.80
CA VAL A 125 -21.45 -0.45 20.58
C VAL A 125 -22.61 -1.42 20.43
N ASP A 126 -23.79 -0.85 20.22
CA ASP A 126 -24.97 -1.63 19.85
C ASP A 126 -24.81 -2.20 18.44
N THR A 127 -24.90 -3.50 18.33
CA THR A 127 -24.76 -4.24 17.06
C THR A 127 -26.11 -4.69 16.47
N ASP A 128 -27.23 -4.35 17.08
CA ASP A 128 -28.55 -4.81 16.65
C ASP A 128 -28.87 -4.39 15.21
N VAL A 129 -28.50 -3.16 14.83
CA VAL A 129 -28.67 -2.67 13.46
C VAL A 129 -27.94 -3.56 12.43
N TYR A 130 -26.73 -4.02 12.76
CA TYR A 130 -25.99 -4.94 11.89
C TYR A 130 -26.64 -6.32 11.80
N TYR A 131 -27.12 -6.86 12.94
CA TYR A 131 -27.82 -8.15 12.95
C TYR A 131 -29.18 -8.09 12.23
N ASP A 132 -29.89 -6.97 12.28
CA ASP A 132 -31.14 -6.79 11.54
C ASP A 132 -30.89 -6.67 10.03
N LEU A 133 -29.82 -5.98 9.63
CA LEU A 133 -29.37 -5.99 8.24
C LEU A 133 -29.01 -7.40 7.78
N LEU A 134 -28.29 -8.18 8.60
CA LEU A 134 -27.96 -9.56 8.30
C LEU A 134 -29.20 -10.45 8.11
N LYS A 135 -30.19 -10.33 8.98
CA LYS A 135 -31.48 -11.07 8.85
C LYS A 135 -32.22 -10.70 7.58
N THR A 136 -32.16 -9.44 7.19
CA THR A 136 -32.81 -8.95 5.96
C THR A 136 -32.12 -9.51 4.72
N VAL A 137 -30.77 -9.47 4.68
CA VAL A 137 -29.98 -9.90 3.51
C VAL A 137 -29.86 -11.42 3.44
N ILE A 138 -29.78 -12.11 4.60
CA ILE A 138 -29.62 -13.55 4.72
C ILE A 138 -30.70 -14.07 5.71
N PRO A 139 -31.95 -14.28 5.24
CA PRO A 139 -33.05 -14.62 6.10
C PRO A 139 -32.93 -16.01 6.75
N HIS A 140 -32.26 -16.96 6.10
CA HIS A 140 -32.10 -18.33 6.60
C HIS A 140 -30.98 -18.42 7.64
N ASP A 141 -31.30 -18.92 8.83
CA ASP A 141 -30.38 -18.99 9.96
C ASP A 141 -29.10 -19.79 9.66
N ALA A 142 -29.23 -20.92 8.97
CA ALA A 142 -28.08 -21.75 8.63
C ALA A 142 -27.10 -21.03 7.69
N GLU A 143 -27.61 -20.34 6.69
CA GLU A 143 -26.81 -19.57 5.73
C GLU A 143 -26.17 -18.36 6.41
N ARG A 144 -26.92 -17.68 7.28
CA ARG A 144 -26.43 -16.54 8.04
C ARG A 144 -25.31 -16.94 9.01
N ASN A 145 -25.45 -18.06 9.71
CA ASN A 145 -24.41 -18.58 10.59
C ASN A 145 -23.16 -18.98 9.78
N HIS A 146 -23.33 -19.64 8.64
CA HIS A 146 -22.20 -19.95 7.76
C HIS A 146 -21.47 -18.69 7.25
N PHE A 147 -22.21 -17.64 6.89
CA PHE A 147 -21.64 -16.37 6.51
C PHE A 147 -20.83 -15.74 7.65
N LEU A 148 -21.38 -15.72 8.86
CA LEU A 148 -20.71 -15.20 10.05
C LEU A 148 -19.43 -15.98 10.38
N ASP A 149 -19.47 -17.31 10.30
CA ASP A 149 -18.29 -18.16 10.48
C ASP A 149 -17.21 -17.88 9.43
N TRP A 150 -17.63 -17.71 8.17
CA TRP A 150 -16.72 -17.39 7.06
C TRP A 150 -16.03 -16.05 7.27
N ILE A 151 -16.75 -15.01 7.69
CA ILE A 151 -16.21 -13.70 8.03
C ILE A 151 -15.30 -13.78 9.27
N ALA A 152 -15.76 -14.43 10.34
CA ALA A 152 -15.00 -14.59 11.57
C ALA A 152 -13.65 -15.29 11.32
N TYR A 153 -13.63 -16.29 10.43
CA TYR A 153 -12.39 -16.97 10.06
C TYR A 153 -11.36 -16.01 9.45
N GLN A 154 -11.78 -15.05 8.63
CA GLN A 154 -10.88 -14.06 8.02
C GLN A 154 -10.24 -13.16 9.09
N TYR A 155 -11.02 -12.73 10.08
CA TYR A 155 -10.51 -11.90 11.17
C TYR A 155 -9.56 -12.66 12.11
N GLN A 156 -9.88 -13.91 12.38
CA GLN A 156 -9.08 -14.76 13.28
C GLN A 156 -7.81 -15.29 12.61
N ASN A 157 -7.80 -15.41 11.28
CA ASN A 157 -6.70 -16.01 10.52
C ASN A 157 -6.23 -15.09 9.40
N PRO A 158 -5.80 -13.86 9.69
CA PRO A 158 -5.31 -12.95 8.67
C PRO A 158 -4.11 -13.59 7.94
N GLY A 159 -4.06 -13.46 6.62
CA GLY A 159 -3.01 -14.05 5.79
C GLY A 159 -3.22 -15.53 5.43
N ARG A 160 -4.27 -16.17 5.90
CA ARG A 160 -4.68 -17.51 5.43
C ARG A 160 -5.75 -17.39 4.36
N LYS A 161 -5.45 -17.88 3.16
CA LYS A 161 -6.40 -17.87 2.06
C LYS A 161 -7.53 -18.87 2.32
N ILE A 162 -8.78 -18.39 2.36
CA ILE A 162 -9.97 -19.22 2.33
C ILE A 162 -10.15 -19.73 0.89
N ARG A 163 -10.46 -21.03 0.73
CA ARG A 163 -10.64 -21.67 -0.58
C ARG A 163 -12.09 -21.69 -1.06
N SER A 164 -12.99 -21.08 -0.31
CA SER A 164 -14.40 -20.92 -0.63
C SER A 164 -14.74 -19.44 -0.85
N ALA A 165 -15.75 -19.18 -1.63
CA ALA A 165 -16.31 -17.83 -1.85
C ALA A 165 -17.78 -17.84 -1.46
N ILE A 166 -18.28 -16.71 -0.97
CA ILE A 166 -19.71 -16.49 -0.74
C ILE A 166 -20.29 -15.83 -1.98
N ILE A 167 -21.36 -16.42 -2.51
CA ILE A 167 -22.14 -15.86 -3.61
C ILE A 167 -23.51 -15.50 -3.06
N MET A 168 -23.89 -14.23 -3.18
CA MET A 168 -25.20 -13.74 -2.76
C MET A 168 -25.99 -13.30 -4.00
N GLN A 169 -27.12 -13.94 -4.22
CA GLN A 169 -28.04 -13.62 -5.29
C GLN A 169 -29.38 -13.20 -4.70
N SER A 170 -30.05 -12.24 -5.30
CA SER A 170 -31.43 -11.86 -4.99
C SER A 170 -32.09 -11.29 -6.24
N ASP A 171 -33.38 -11.46 -6.34
CA ASP A 171 -34.20 -10.91 -7.43
C ASP A 171 -34.52 -9.42 -7.21
N GLU A 172 -34.35 -8.92 -5.97
CA GLU A 172 -34.59 -7.53 -5.61
C GLU A 172 -33.27 -6.74 -5.52
N PHE A 173 -33.34 -5.48 -5.96
CA PHE A 173 -32.25 -4.53 -5.84
C PHE A 173 -32.29 -3.84 -4.46
N GLN A 174 -31.12 -3.33 -4.02
CA GLN A 174 -31.01 -2.48 -2.82
C GLN A 174 -31.36 -3.16 -1.48
N LEU A 175 -31.26 -4.48 -1.37
CA LEU A 175 -31.46 -5.21 -0.11
C LEU A 175 -30.34 -5.01 0.95
N GLY A 176 -29.36 -4.15 0.67
CA GLY A 176 -28.26 -3.89 1.62
C GLY A 176 -27.05 -4.82 1.51
N LYS A 177 -26.96 -5.69 0.45
CA LYS A 177 -25.77 -6.56 0.23
C LYS A 177 -24.47 -5.77 0.20
N GLY A 178 -24.46 -4.62 -0.50
CA GLY A 178 -23.29 -3.73 -0.56
C GLY A 178 -22.91 -3.20 0.83
N SER A 179 -23.88 -2.69 1.58
CA SER A 179 -23.67 -2.16 2.94
C SER A 179 -23.12 -3.21 3.90
N LEU A 180 -23.58 -4.48 3.76
CA LEU A 180 -23.06 -5.59 4.56
C LEU A 180 -21.55 -5.79 4.34
N PHE A 181 -21.09 -5.78 3.08
CA PHE A 181 -19.67 -5.92 2.77
C PHE A 181 -18.85 -4.66 3.07
N ASP A 182 -19.45 -3.46 2.99
CA ASP A 182 -18.76 -2.21 3.33
C ASP A 182 -18.37 -2.17 4.82
N VAL A 183 -19.22 -2.66 5.74
CA VAL A 183 -18.86 -2.84 7.16
C VAL A 183 -17.61 -3.73 7.31
N HIS A 184 -17.53 -4.83 6.57
CA HIS A 184 -16.36 -5.72 6.63
C HIS A 184 -15.11 -5.10 6.03
N ARG A 185 -15.26 -4.29 4.98
CA ARG A 185 -14.15 -3.51 4.42
C ARG A 185 -13.57 -2.52 5.41
N ASP A 186 -14.42 -1.84 6.16
CA ASP A 186 -13.99 -0.91 7.19
C ASP A 186 -13.22 -1.63 8.30
N ILE A 187 -13.71 -2.79 8.75
CA ILE A 187 -13.06 -3.60 9.79
C ILE A 187 -11.73 -4.19 9.31
N LEU A 188 -11.66 -4.72 8.09
CA LEU A 188 -10.43 -5.28 7.52
C LEU A 188 -9.44 -4.20 7.08
N GLY A 189 -9.92 -2.98 6.86
CA GLY A 189 -9.17 -1.86 6.30
C GLY A 189 -9.24 -1.79 4.79
N HIS A 190 -9.45 -0.58 4.27
CA HIS A 190 -9.58 -0.33 2.83
C HIS A 190 -8.34 -0.74 2.03
N GLY A 191 -7.15 -0.65 2.62
CA GLY A 191 -5.90 -1.10 1.99
C GLY A 191 -5.76 -2.61 1.85
N ASN A 192 -6.52 -3.38 2.67
CA ASN A 192 -6.49 -4.85 2.66
C ASN A 192 -7.64 -5.47 1.87
N THR A 193 -8.55 -4.67 1.34
CA THR A 193 -9.75 -5.12 0.64
C THR A 193 -9.90 -4.40 -0.69
N ARG A 194 -10.52 -5.06 -1.66
CA ARG A 194 -10.77 -4.45 -2.96
C ARG A 194 -12.16 -4.81 -3.47
N LYS A 195 -12.88 -3.82 -3.95
CA LYS A 195 -14.11 -4.00 -4.71
C LYS A 195 -13.74 -4.03 -6.19
N ILE A 196 -14.13 -5.07 -6.90
CA ILE A 196 -13.86 -5.26 -8.32
C ILE A 196 -15.13 -5.68 -9.03
N GLU A 197 -15.29 -5.32 -10.29
CA GLU A 197 -16.35 -5.83 -11.15
C GLU A 197 -16.01 -7.25 -11.62
N LEU A 198 -17.04 -8.05 -11.89
CA LEU A 198 -16.87 -9.45 -12.29
C LEU A 198 -16.04 -9.59 -13.57
N GLU A 199 -16.27 -8.74 -14.55
CA GLU A 199 -15.50 -8.70 -15.79
C GLU A 199 -14.02 -8.44 -15.54
N GLU A 200 -13.72 -7.55 -14.60
CA GLU A 200 -12.35 -7.27 -14.18
C GLU A 200 -11.69 -8.48 -13.50
N ALA A 201 -12.44 -9.21 -12.67
CA ALA A 201 -11.96 -10.42 -12.00
C ALA A 201 -11.69 -11.57 -12.98
N LEU A 202 -12.45 -11.67 -14.06
CA LEU A 202 -12.33 -12.70 -15.09
C LEU A 202 -11.27 -12.39 -16.15
N ASP A 203 -10.76 -11.17 -16.22
CA ASP A 203 -9.69 -10.80 -17.15
C ASP A 203 -8.38 -11.52 -16.79
N LYS A 204 -7.97 -12.45 -17.65
CA LYS A 204 -6.80 -13.31 -17.47
C LYS A 204 -5.48 -12.52 -17.34
N GLY A 205 -5.43 -11.28 -17.83
CA GLY A 205 -4.27 -10.39 -17.72
C GLY A 205 -4.06 -9.78 -16.33
N LYS A 206 -5.05 -9.83 -15.46
CA LYS A 206 -5.07 -9.14 -14.15
C LYS A 206 -4.88 -10.07 -12.95
N GLY A 207 -4.10 -11.15 -13.11
CA GLY A 207 -3.78 -12.08 -12.02
C GLY A 207 -3.18 -11.43 -10.76
N TYR A 208 -2.73 -10.18 -10.83
CA TYR A 208 -2.29 -9.39 -9.67
C TYR A 208 -3.44 -9.02 -8.72
N LEU A 209 -4.69 -8.99 -9.21
CA LEU A 209 -5.88 -8.73 -8.39
C LEU A 209 -6.18 -9.88 -7.42
N ILE A 210 -5.69 -11.08 -7.73
CA ILE A 210 -5.92 -12.30 -6.95
C ILE A 210 -4.84 -12.46 -5.86
N ASN A 211 -3.74 -11.74 -5.98
CA ASN A 211 -2.57 -11.82 -5.09
C ASN A 211 -2.39 -10.57 -4.20
N ALA A 212 -3.34 -9.65 -4.24
CA ALA A 212 -3.39 -8.49 -3.37
C ALA A 212 -4.19 -8.81 -2.10
#